data_e1a9bb004f4b6c6bb3c6c15700e9fa97
#
_entry.id   e1a9bb004f4b6c6bb3c6c15700e9fa97
#
_cell.length_a   1.000
_cell.length_b   1.000
_cell.length_c   1.000
_cell.angle_alpha   90.00
_cell.angle_beta   90.00
_cell.angle_gamma   90.00
#
_symmetry.space_group_name_H-M   'P 1'
#
loop_
_entity.id
_entity.type
_entity.pdbx_description
1 polymer ?
#
loop_
_entity_poly.entity_id
_entity_poly.type
_entity_poly.pdbx_seq_one_letter_code
_entity_poly.pdbx_strand_id
1 'polypeptide(L)'
;MDVAGKKVLVTGGSRGIGRAIVLSFARAGADVVTCYRTESEAVGSLVEELKATPGTHQVVRADVTKAEDVTALIEEARLRFGRLDAVVNNAGVISHVPFAKLPLDEFKSVVDSNLTAAARVIQAALPLLGAGASVVNVGSRVATVGIPLRAHYTAAKSGLIGLTRSLAKELGPQGIRVNVVAPGPVQTEAETPPAVLERYKNLIPLGRLGEADEIASVVRFLASDSASFVNGETINVDGGI
;
A
#
# COMPACT_ATOMS: atom_id res chain seq x y z
N MET A 1 -18.91 4.73 -2.35
CA MET A 1 -17.47 5.09 -2.30
C MET A 1 -17.09 5.57 -3.69
N ASP A 2 -17.43 6.82 -3.94
CA ASP A 2 -17.16 7.40 -5.26
C ASP A 2 -15.69 7.86 -5.32
N VAL A 3 -14.97 7.33 -6.30
CA VAL A 3 -13.59 7.69 -6.62
C VAL A 3 -13.44 7.98 -8.12
N ALA A 4 -14.55 8.08 -8.85
CA ALA A 4 -14.54 8.37 -10.28
C ALA A 4 -13.84 9.72 -10.53
N GLY A 5 -12.92 9.74 -11.50
CA GLY A 5 -12.12 10.91 -11.84
C GLY A 5 -11.03 11.30 -10.84
N LYS A 6 -10.90 10.62 -9.67
CA LYS A 6 -9.78 10.83 -8.75
C LYS A 6 -8.46 10.38 -9.38
N LYS A 7 -7.38 11.11 -9.07
CA LYS A 7 -6.01 10.85 -9.52
C LYS A 7 -5.25 10.12 -8.44
N VAL A 8 -4.87 8.88 -8.68
CA VAL A 8 -4.36 7.98 -7.64
C VAL A 8 -2.97 7.47 -8.00
N LEU A 9 -2.03 7.57 -7.07
CA LEU A 9 -0.74 6.90 -7.13
C LEU A 9 -0.76 5.67 -6.22
N VAL A 10 -0.41 4.50 -6.77
CA VAL A 10 -0.26 3.25 -5.99
C VAL A 10 1.14 2.69 -6.18
N THR A 11 1.92 2.51 -5.12
CA THR A 11 3.24 1.89 -5.24
C THR A 11 3.16 0.36 -5.15
N GLY A 12 3.94 -0.35 -6.00
CA GLY A 12 4.00 -1.81 -5.99
C GLY A 12 2.71 -2.48 -6.49
N GLY A 13 2.12 -1.95 -7.58
CA GLY A 13 0.81 -2.37 -8.09
C GLY A 13 0.81 -3.60 -9.00
N SER A 14 1.94 -4.27 -9.25
CA SER A 14 1.98 -5.34 -10.27
C SER A 14 1.39 -6.68 -9.80
N ARG A 15 1.30 -6.95 -8.50
CA ARG A 15 0.84 -8.23 -7.94
C ARG A 15 0.19 -8.07 -6.56
N GLY A 16 -0.46 -9.13 -6.07
CA GLY A 16 -1.03 -9.25 -4.73
C GLY A 16 -1.99 -8.12 -4.38
N ILE A 17 -1.89 -7.62 -3.16
CA ILE A 17 -2.72 -6.54 -2.63
C ILE A 17 -2.60 -5.27 -3.49
N GLY A 18 -1.38 -4.94 -3.94
CA GLY A 18 -1.16 -3.74 -4.77
C GLY A 18 -1.91 -3.80 -6.09
N ARG A 19 -1.91 -4.98 -6.76
CA ARG A 19 -2.68 -5.18 -8.00
C ARG A 19 -4.18 -5.05 -7.77
N ALA A 20 -4.70 -5.66 -6.72
CA ALA A 20 -6.10 -5.55 -6.36
C ALA A 20 -6.51 -4.08 -6.08
N ILE A 21 -5.66 -3.32 -5.40
CA ILE A 21 -5.87 -1.89 -5.15
C ILE A 21 -5.91 -1.11 -6.48
N VAL A 22 -4.94 -1.29 -7.37
CA VAL A 22 -4.88 -0.64 -8.68
C VAL A 22 -6.16 -0.92 -9.47
N LEU A 23 -6.54 -2.20 -9.60
CA LEU A 23 -7.74 -2.60 -10.36
C LEU A 23 -9.03 -2.13 -9.70
N SER A 24 -9.09 -2.10 -8.36
CA SER A 24 -10.25 -1.57 -7.63
C SER A 24 -10.50 -0.09 -7.93
N PHE A 25 -9.45 0.73 -7.98
CA PHE A 25 -9.56 2.13 -8.37
C PHE A 25 -9.91 2.31 -9.85
N ALA A 26 -9.21 1.60 -10.73
CA ALA A 26 -9.41 1.70 -12.17
C ALA A 26 -10.85 1.31 -12.58
N ARG A 27 -11.36 0.19 -12.06
CA ARG A 27 -12.75 -0.26 -12.29
C ARG A 27 -13.80 0.71 -11.75
N ALA A 28 -13.44 1.48 -10.71
CA ALA A 28 -14.29 2.53 -10.15
C ALA A 28 -14.16 3.89 -10.85
N GLY A 29 -13.44 3.96 -11.98
CA GLY A 29 -13.30 5.15 -12.81
C GLY A 29 -12.27 6.16 -12.34
N ALA A 30 -11.35 5.79 -11.46
CA ALA A 30 -10.20 6.62 -11.12
C ALA A 30 -9.09 6.52 -12.18
N ASP A 31 -8.30 7.57 -12.34
CA ASP A 31 -7.05 7.52 -13.10
C ASP A 31 -5.91 7.06 -12.18
N VAL A 32 -5.11 6.10 -12.63
CA VAL A 32 -4.12 5.46 -11.77
C VAL A 32 -2.72 5.50 -12.38
N VAL A 33 -1.76 6.04 -11.63
CA VAL A 33 -0.33 5.77 -11.84
C VAL A 33 0.11 4.71 -10.83
N THR A 34 0.78 3.68 -11.29
CA THR A 34 1.37 2.66 -10.42
C THR A 34 2.78 2.33 -10.82
N CYS A 35 3.57 1.75 -9.90
CA CYS A 35 4.92 1.32 -10.21
C CYS A 35 5.20 -0.13 -9.85
N TYR A 36 6.23 -0.66 -10.51
CA TYR A 36 6.82 -1.95 -10.25
C TYR A 36 8.36 -1.86 -10.28
N ARG A 37 9.05 -2.74 -9.56
CA ARG A 37 10.52 -2.75 -9.50
C ARG A 37 11.15 -3.61 -10.59
N THR A 38 10.61 -4.81 -10.76
CA THR A 38 11.17 -5.84 -11.65
C THR A 38 10.15 -6.23 -12.70
N GLU A 39 10.56 -6.28 -13.96
CA GLU A 39 9.73 -6.73 -15.07
C GLU A 39 9.29 -8.18 -14.89
N SER A 40 8.05 -8.48 -15.23
CA SER A 40 7.45 -9.81 -15.11
C SER A 40 6.18 -9.93 -15.95
N GLU A 41 5.71 -11.14 -16.22
CA GLU A 41 4.42 -11.38 -16.88
C GLU A 41 3.24 -10.69 -16.17
N ALA A 42 3.30 -10.57 -14.84
CA ALA A 42 2.28 -9.89 -14.05
C ALA A 42 2.17 -8.40 -14.40
N VAL A 43 3.25 -7.75 -14.82
CA VAL A 43 3.23 -6.35 -15.29
C VAL A 43 2.48 -6.26 -16.62
N GLY A 44 2.81 -7.11 -17.59
CA GLY A 44 2.14 -7.16 -18.89
C GLY A 44 0.63 -7.44 -18.73
N SER A 45 0.28 -8.43 -17.92
CA SER A 45 -1.12 -8.76 -17.60
C SER A 45 -1.87 -7.59 -16.95
N LEU A 46 -1.24 -6.85 -16.02
CA LEU A 46 -1.85 -5.67 -15.42
C LEU A 46 -2.12 -4.58 -16.46
N VAL A 47 -1.16 -4.33 -17.36
CA VAL A 47 -1.33 -3.34 -18.43
C VAL A 47 -2.52 -3.68 -19.32
N GLU A 48 -2.68 -4.96 -19.71
CA GLU A 48 -3.83 -5.39 -20.51
C GLU A 48 -5.16 -5.27 -19.76
N GLU A 49 -5.21 -5.62 -18.48
CA GLU A 49 -6.44 -5.47 -17.70
C GLU A 49 -6.83 -3.98 -17.53
N LEU A 50 -5.86 -3.10 -17.35
CA LEU A 50 -6.12 -1.67 -17.22
C LEU A 50 -6.69 -1.05 -18.50
N LYS A 51 -6.34 -1.56 -19.68
CA LYS A 51 -6.95 -1.11 -20.95
C LYS A 51 -8.46 -1.35 -21.04
N ALA A 52 -8.96 -2.34 -20.30
CA ALA A 52 -10.37 -2.68 -20.24
C ALA A 52 -11.16 -1.90 -19.18
N THR A 53 -10.50 -0.99 -18.44
CA THR A 53 -11.13 -0.18 -17.39
C THR A 53 -11.27 1.27 -17.83
N PRO A 54 -12.27 2.02 -17.30
CA PRO A 54 -12.38 3.44 -17.58
C PRO A 54 -11.23 4.23 -16.94
N GLY A 55 -10.92 5.40 -17.51
CA GLY A 55 -9.88 6.31 -17.02
C GLY A 55 -8.56 6.19 -17.77
N THR A 56 -7.58 6.94 -17.29
CA THR A 56 -6.21 6.96 -17.81
C THR A 56 -5.26 6.31 -16.82
N HIS A 57 -4.51 5.30 -17.27
CA HIS A 57 -3.63 4.56 -16.39
C HIS A 57 -2.20 4.54 -16.91
N GLN A 58 -1.24 4.49 -15.98
CA GLN A 58 0.18 4.36 -16.30
C GLN A 58 0.87 3.40 -15.34
N VAL A 59 1.63 2.49 -15.91
CA VAL A 59 2.46 1.52 -15.18
C VAL A 59 3.92 1.86 -15.43
N VAL A 60 4.66 2.24 -14.38
CA VAL A 60 6.01 2.79 -14.46
C VAL A 60 7.00 1.86 -13.77
N ARG A 61 8.17 1.65 -14.35
CA ARG A 61 9.26 0.98 -13.64
C ARG A 61 9.91 1.96 -12.68
N ALA A 62 9.85 1.69 -11.37
CA ALA A 62 10.49 2.49 -10.34
C ALA A 62 10.75 1.67 -9.08
N ASP A 63 11.94 1.78 -8.52
CA ASP A 63 12.30 1.27 -7.20
C ASP A 63 12.12 2.39 -6.17
N VAL A 64 11.08 2.28 -5.34
CA VAL A 64 10.75 3.31 -4.34
C VAL A 64 11.81 3.48 -3.24
N THR A 65 12.80 2.60 -3.17
CA THR A 65 13.96 2.77 -2.28
C THR A 65 14.98 3.75 -2.84
N LYS A 66 14.88 4.13 -4.13
CA LYS A 66 15.76 5.07 -4.81
C LYS A 66 15.10 6.42 -4.97
N ALA A 67 15.79 7.49 -4.57
CA ALA A 67 15.24 8.84 -4.60
C ALA A 67 14.97 9.31 -6.04
N GLU A 68 15.87 8.99 -6.98
CA GLU A 68 15.75 9.33 -8.39
C GLU A 68 14.54 8.67 -9.05
N ASP A 69 14.27 7.39 -8.73
CA ASP A 69 13.13 6.66 -9.27
C ASP A 69 11.80 7.23 -8.72
N VAL A 70 11.77 7.60 -7.43
CA VAL A 70 10.59 8.26 -6.82
C VAL A 70 10.36 9.62 -7.46
N THR A 71 11.40 10.41 -7.70
CA THR A 71 11.28 11.71 -8.37
C THR A 71 10.68 11.53 -9.77
N ALA A 72 11.18 10.57 -10.55
CA ALA A 72 10.66 10.27 -11.89
C ALA A 72 9.20 9.79 -11.85
N LEU A 73 8.82 8.95 -10.88
CA LEU A 73 7.46 8.46 -10.69
C LEU A 73 6.48 9.60 -10.38
N ILE A 74 6.86 10.52 -9.49
CA ILE A 74 6.03 11.68 -9.14
C ILE A 74 5.93 12.66 -10.32
N GLU A 75 7.01 12.84 -11.07
CA GLU A 75 6.99 13.67 -12.26
C GLU A 75 6.06 13.10 -13.36
N GLU A 76 6.03 11.79 -13.54
CA GLU A 76 5.08 11.13 -14.43
C GLU A 76 3.63 11.39 -13.99
N ALA A 77 3.34 11.29 -12.69
CA ALA A 77 2.02 11.62 -12.15
C ALA A 77 1.67 13.11 -12.36
N ARG A 78 2.64 14.02 -12.18
CA ARG A 78 2.48 15.46 -12.40
C ARG A 78 2.15 15.78 -13.85
N LEU A 79 2.88 15.20 -14.78
CA LEU A 79 2.69 15.44 -16.22
C LEU A 79 1.34 14.94 -16.72
N ARG A 80 0.86 13.80 -16.19
CA ARG A 80 -0.41 13.22 -16.61
C ARG A 80 -1.62 13.83 -15.95
N PHE A 81 -1.53 14.13 -14.66
CA PHE A 81 -2.68 14.46 -13.85
C PHE A 81 -2.67 15.89 -13.29
N GLY A 82 -1.50 16.51 -13.18
CA GLY A 82 -1.34 17.83 -12.57
C GLY A 82 -1.54 17.87 -11.05
N ARG A 83 -2.23 16.86 -10.48
CA ARG A 83 -2.51 16.72 -9.04
C ARG A 83 -2.62 15.25 -8.67
N LEU A 84 -2.65 14.97 -7.36
CA LEU A 84 -3.01 13.68 -6.80
C LEU A 84 -4.12 13.84 -5.76
N ASP A 85 -5.17 13.04 -5.87
CA ASP A 85 -6.26 12.97 -4.89
C ASP A 85 -6.00 11.84 -3.86
N ALA A 86 -5.18 10.84 -4.22
CA ALA A 86 -4.75 9.82 -3.28
C ALA A 86 -3.35 9.28 -3.60
N VAL A 87 -2.61 8.94 -2.53
CA VAL A 87 -1.35 8.18 -2.58
C VAL A 87 -1.50 6.93 -1.73
N VAL A 88 -1.25 5.75 -2.33
CA VAL A 88 -1.27 4.47 -1.63
C VAL A 88 0.13 3.87 -1.60
N ASN A 89 0.73 3.84 -0.42
CA ASN A 89 2.02 3.20 -0.17
C ASN A 89 1.80 1.73 0.14
N ASN A 90 1.95 0.88 -0.89
CA ASN A 90 1.80 -0.56 -0.77
C ASN A 90 3.13 -1.30 -1.00
N ALA A 91 4.08 -0.74 -1.75
CA ALA A 91 5.37 -1.38 -2.00
C ALA A 91 6.07 -1.77 -0.68
N GLY A 92 6.61 -2.98 -0.65
CA GLY A 92 7.32 -3.49 0.51
C GLY A 92 7.87 -4.89 0.27
N VAL A 93 8.77 -5.31 1.14
CA VAL A 93 9.38 -6.65 1.14
C VAL A 93 9.28 -7.27 2.52
N ILE A 94 9.27 -8.59 2.55
CA ILE A 94 9.28 -9.37 3.79
C ILE A 94 10.29 -10.50 3.67
N SER A 95 11.00 -10.78 4.76
CA SER A 95 11.83 -11.98 4.90
C SER A 95 11.59 -12.62 6.28
N HIS A 96 12.10 -13.83 6.45
CA HIS A 96 11.88 -14.64 7.64
C HIS A 96 13.22 -15.13 8.18
N VAL A 97 13.79 -14.39 9.14
CA VAL A 97 15.12 -14.68 9.69
C VAL A 97 15.07 -14.66 11.22
N PRO A 98 15.58 -15.69 11.91
CA PRO A 98 15.73 -15.66 13.35
C PRO A 98 16.55 -14.43 13.78
N PHE A 99 16.09 -13.71 14.81
CA PHE A 99 16.74 -12.45 15.22
C PHE A 99 18.23 -12.60 15.51
N ALA A 100 18.62 -13.70 16.14
CA ALA A 100 20.03 -13.99 16.43
C ALA A 100 20.92 -14.19 15.18
N LYS A 101 20.31 -14.42 14.00
CA LYS A 101 21.00 -14.61 12.71
C LYS A 101 20.68 -13.51 11.71
N LEU A 102 19.90 -12.50 12.09
CA LEU A 102 19.48 -11.43 11.19
C LEU A 102 20.63 -10.45 10.93
N PRO A 103 21.15 -10.37 9.69
CA PRO A 103 22.17 -9.38 9.35
C PRO A 103 21.60 -7.96 9.49
N LEU A 104 22.42 -7.05 10.02
CA LEU A 104 21.98 -5.67 10.21
C LEU A 104 21.65 -4.98 8.88
N ASP A 105 22.33 -5.33 7.80
CA ASP A 105 22.05 -4.76 6.48
C ASP A 105 20.71 -5.26 5.91
N GLU A 106 20.32 -6.51 6.19
CA GLU A 106 18.98 -6.98 5.86
C GLU A 106 17.93 -6.26 6.71
N PHE A 107 18.20 -6.06 8.01
CA PHE A 107 17.31 -5.26 8.86
C PHE A 107 17.10 -3.86 8.26
N LYS A 108 18.18 -3.15 7.91
CA LYS A 108 18.11 -1.82 7.29
C LYS A 108 17.35 -1.83 5.96
N SER A 109 17.63 -2.80 5.10
CA SER A 109 16.97 -2.95 3.79
C SER A 109 15.46 -3.13 3.91
N VAL A 110 15.01 -3.94 4.88
CA VAL A 110 13.57 -4.14 5.13
C VAL A 110 12.93 -2.88 5.71
N VAL A 111 13.61 -2.17 6.62
CA VAL A 111 13.12 -0.88 7.14
C VAL A 111 13.07 0.16 6.02
N ASP A 112 14.08 0.25 5.18
CA ASP A 112 14.11 1.19 4.06
C ASP A 112 12.95 0.93 3.09
N SER A 113 12.74 -0.32 2.70
CA SER A 113 11.70 -0.69 1.74
C SER A 113 10.26 -0.52 2.26
N ASN A 114 10.02 -0.67 3.58
CA ASN A 114 8.66 -0.69 4.15
C ASN A 114 8.27 0.57 4.92
N LEU A 115 9.25 1.41 5.30
CA LEU A 115 9.03 2.63 6.07
C LEU A 115 9.62 3.85 5.37
N THR A 116 10.94 3.87 5.12
CA THR A 116 11.62 5.04 4.54
C THR A 116 11.12 5.33 3.13
N ALA A 117 10.88 4.28 2.33
CA ALA A 117 10.33 4.43 0.99
C ALA A 117 8.94 5.08 1.00
N ALA A 118 8.06 4.68 1.93
CA ALA A 118 6.76 5.32 2.08
C ALA A 118 6.87 6.80 2.45
N ALA A 119 7.75 7.14 3.40
CA ALA A 119 8.02 8.53 3.77
C ALA A 119 8.54 9.35 2.57
N ARG A 120 9.47 8.80 1.80
CA ARG A 120 10.03 9.42 0.58
C ARG A 120 8.95 9.69 -0.46
N VAL A 121 8.07 8.71 -0.73
CA VAL A 121 6.97 8.86 -1.69
C VAL A 121 5.99 9.93 -1.23
N ILE A 122 5.59 9.94 0.06
CA ILE A 122 4.71 10.97 0.61
C ILE A 122 5.34 12.35 0.44
N GLN A 123 6.58 12.52 0.88
CA GLN A 123 7.28 13.80 0.81
C GLN A 123 7.37 14.32 -0.63
N ALA A 124 7.73 13.47 -1.59
CA ALA A 124 7.81 13.85 -3.00
C ALA A 124 6.43 14.19 -3.61
N ALA A 125 5.36 13.54 -3.13
CA ALA A 125 4.00 13.76 -3.61
C ALA A 125 3.32 15.00 -3.01
N LEU A 126 3.79 15.56 -1.88
CA LEU A 126 3.15 16.69 -1.19
C LEU A 126 2.80 17.87 -2.13
N PRO A 127 3.65 18.28 -3.08
CA PRO A 127 3.32 19.39 -3.99
C PRO A 127 2.10 19.13 -4.90
N LEU A 128 1.70 17.87 -5.07
CA LEU A 128 0.55 17.44 -5.89
C LEU A 128 -0.71 17.17 -5.05
N LEU A 129 -0.58 17.10 -3.71
CA LEU A 129 -1.67 16.84 -2.79
C LEU A 129 -2.31 18.15 -2.34
N GLY A 130 -3.63 18.25 -2.41
CA GLY A 130 -4.39 19.40 -1.96
C GLY A 130 -5.47 19.03 -0.93
N ALA A 131 -6.29 19.98 -0.57
CA ALA A 131 -7.42 19.75 0.34
C ALA A 131 -8.35 18.65 -0.20
N GLY A 132 -8.73 17.72 0.67
CA GLY A 132 -9.51 16.52 0.33
C GLY A 132 -8.66 15.32 -0.08
N ALA A 133 -7.34 15.48 -0.28
CA ALA A 133 -6.47 14.37 -0.62
C ALA A 133 -6.29 13.37 0.55
N SER A 134 -5.95 12.13 0.19
CA SER A 134 -5.77 11.03 1.14
C SER A 134 -4.48 10.27 0.90
N VAL A 135 -3.70 10.04 1.94
CA VAL A 135 -2.58 9.10 1.95
C VAL A 135 -3.01 7.85 2.69
N VAL A 136 -2.87 6.68 2.04
CA VAL A 136 -3.17 5.38 2.66
C VAL A 136 -1.91 4.53 2.66
N ASN A 137 -1.43 4.20 3.84
CA ASN A 137 -0.28 3.32 4.01
C ASN A 137 -0.76 1.88 4.23
N VAL A 138 -0.28 0.93 3.42
CA VAL A 138 -0.54 -0.50 3.64
C VAL A 138 0.43 -1.01 4.71
N GLY A 139 -0.10 -1.11 5.91
CA GLY A 139 0.56 -1.64 7.09
C GLY A 139 0.58 -3.17 7.13
N SER A 140 0.43 -3.71 8.32
CA SER A 140 0.23 -5.14 8.57
C SER A 140 -0.27 -5.33 10.00
N ARG A 141 -1.10 -6.33 10.24
CA ARG A 141 -1.49 -6.76 11.61
C ARG A 141 -0.27 -7.11 12.47
N VAL A 142 0.80 -7.58 11.83
CA VAL A 142 2.09 -7.88 12.50
C VAL A 142 2.65 -6.68 13.27
N ALA A 143 2.36 -5.46 12.85
CA ALA A 143 2.81 -4.23 13.52
C ALA A 143 2.35 -4.13 15.00
N THR A 144 1.21 -4.74 15.34
CA THR A 144 0.61 -4.67 16.69
C THR A 144 0.76 -5.95 17.49
N VAL A 145 0.83 -7.12 16.82
CA VAL A 145 0.91 -8.42 17.55
C VAL A 145 2.32 -8.98 17.59
N GLY A 146 3.20 -8.59 16.67
CA GLY A 146 4.51 -9.22 16.49
C GLY A 146 4.41 -10.66 15.97
N ILE A 147 5.38 -11.08 15.16
CA ILE A 147 5.50 -12.47 14.72
C ILE A 147 6.97 -12.88 14.77
N PRO A 148 7.33 -14.04 15.30
CA PRO A 148 8.68 -14.57 15.25
C PRO A 148 9.27 -14.52 13.84
N LEU A 149 10.58 -14.37 13.72
CA LEU A 149 11.35 -14.30 12.48
C LEU A 149 11.15 -13.03 11.63
N ARG A 150 10.34 -12.06 12.10
CA ARG A 150 9.95 -10.85 11.35
C ARG A 150 10.26 -9.55 12.12
N ALA A 151 11.24 -9.53 13.01
CA ALA A 151 11.53 -8.38 13.86
C ALA A 151 11.72 -7.08 13.08
N HIS A 152 12.50 -7.11 11.99
CA HIS A 152 12.74 -5.98 11.07
C HIS A 152 11.45 -5.50 10.38
N TYR A 153 10.63 -6.44 9.89
CA TYR A 153 9.36 -6.12 9.24
C TYR A 153 8.35 -5.56 10.24
N THR A 154 8.24 -6.18 11.42
CA THR A 154 7.41 -5.67 12.53
C THR A 154 7.81 -4.25 12.91
N ALA A 155 9.10 -3.99 13.11
CA ALA A 155 9.62 -2.66 13.41
C ALA A 155 9.26 -1.63 12.34
N ALA A 156 9.44 -1.98 11.05
CA ALA A 156 9.11 -1.10 9.93
C ALA A 156 7.61 -0.79 9.86
N LYS A 157 6.74 -1.80 9.98
CA LYS A 157 5.28 -1.60 9.92
C LYS A 157 4.72 -0.90 11.16
N SER A 158 5.34 -1.09 12.34
CA SER A 158 5.02 -0.29 13.54
C SER A 158 5.45 1.17 13.38
N GLY A 159 6.64 1.41 12.80
CA GLY A 159 7.12 2.75 12.46
C GLY A 159 6.18 3.48 11.49
N LEU A 160 5.57 2.74 10.55
CA LEU A 160 4.61 3.30 9.59
C LEU A 160 3.33 3.82 10.30
N ILE A 161 2.89 3.16 11.38
CA ILE A 161 1.77 3.64 12.21
C ILE A 161 2.15 4.96 12.90
N GLY A 162 3.37 5.04 13.47
CA GLY A 162 3.88 6.26 14.07
C GLY A 162 4.00 7.41 13.07
N LEU A 163 4.57 7.16 11.90
CA LEU A 163 4.67 8.12 10.80
C LEU A 163 3.27 8.63 10.40
N THR A 164 2.31 7.74 10.22
CA THR A 164 0.93 8.08 9.86
C THR A 164 0.29 9.04 10.86
N ARG A 165 0.42 8.76 12.17
CA ARG A 165 -0.14 9.62 13.23
C ARG A 165 0.48 11.01 13.26
N SER A 166 1.79 11.10 13.02
CA SER A 166 2.49 12.38 12.95
C SER A 166 2.01 13.19 11.75
N LEU A 167 2.03 12.58 10.55
CA LEU A 167 1.62 13.25 9.32
C LEU A 167 0.13 13.61 9.29
N ALA A 168 -0.74 12.82 9.91
CA ALA A 168 -2.16 13.14 10.03
C ALA A 168 -2.39 14.46 10.78
N LYS A 169 -1.57 14.77 11.80
CA LYS A 169 -1.63 16.03 12.54
C LYS A 169 -0.99 17.19 11.78
N GLU A 170 0.15 16.92 11.12
CA GLU A 170 0.91 17.94 10.40
C GLU A 170 0.21 18.39 9.11
N LEU A 171 -0.37 17.45 8.36
CA LEU A 171 -1.01 17.70 7.07
C LEU A 171 -2.54 17.97 7.18
N GLY A 172 -3.13 17.61 8.32
CA GLY A 172 -4.55 17.84 8.59
C GLY A 172 -5.02 19.29 8.39
N PRO A 173 -4.29 20.33 8.85
CA PRO A 173 -4.63 21.74 8.58
C PRO A 173 -4.66 22.09 7.09
N GLN A 174 -4.02 21.30 6.22
CA GLN A 174 -4.06 21.44 4.76
C GLN A 174 -5.20 20.64 4.12
N GLY A 175 -6.02 19.95 4.93
CA GLY A 175 -7.11 19.12 4.46
C GLY A 175 -6.66 17.75 3.92
N ILE A 176 -5.42 17.29 4.21
CA ILE A 176 -4.87 16.01 3.77
C ILE A 176 -5.02 15.01 4.91
N ARG A 177 -5.63 13.85 4.62
CA ARG A 177 -5.79 12.75 5.58
C ARG A 177 -4.72 11.70 5.36
N VAL A 178 -4.23 11.10 6.46
CA VAL A 178 -3.22 10.03 6.41
C VAL A 178 -3.67 8.88 7.31
N ASN A 179 -3.83 7.68 6.75
CA ASN A 179 -4.32 6.50 7.47
C ASN A 179 -3.54 5.23 7.12
N VAL A 180 -3.67 4.20 7.93
CA VAL A 180 -3.12 2.86 7.69
C VAL A 180 -4.26 1.86 7.47
N VAL A 181 -4.12 1.02 6.45
CA VAL A 181 -4.83 -0.27 6.37
C VAL A 181 -3.86 -1.36 6.79
N ALA A 182 -4.23 -2.17 7.76
CA ALA A 182 -3.38 -3.21 8.32
C ALA A 182 -3.96 -4.62 8.00
N PRO A 183 -3.53 -5.23 6.89
CA PRO A 183 -3.98 -6.57 6.52
C PRO A 183 -3.54 -7.63 7.53
N GLY A 184 -4.41 -8.61 7.76
CA GLY A 184 -4.07 -9.92 8.31
C GLY A 184 -3.48 -10.85 7.26
N PRO A 185 -3.58 -12.18 7.45
CA PRO A 185 -3.24 -13.16 6.42
C PRO A 185 -4.20 -13.06 5.22
N VAL A 186 -3.64 -12.80 4.03
CA VAL A 186 -4.37 -12.59 2.78
C VAL A 186 -3.90 -13.59 1.73
N GLN A 187 -4.85 -14.19 1.01
CA GLN A 187 -4.57 -15.00 -0.17
C GLN A 187 -4.12 -14.09 -1.32
N THR A 188 -3.02 -14.44 -1.95
CA THR A 188 -2.50 -13.79 -3.14
C THR A 188 -2.22 -14.84 -4.21
N GLU A 189 -1.60 -14.46 -5.32
CA GLU A 189 -1.21 -15.39 -6.38
C GLU A 189 -0.19 -16.45 -5.91
N ALA A 190 0.54 -16.17 -4.82
CA ALA A 190 1.45 -17.13 -4.22
C ALA A 190 0.65 -18.24 -3.53
N GLU A 191 0.95 -19.48 -3.90
CA GLU A 191 0.31 -20.64 -3.32
C GLU A 191 0.64 -20.75 -1.83
N THR A 192 -0.39 -20.82 -0.99
CA THR A 192 -0.22 -21.02 0.46
C THR A 192 -0.21 -22.52 0.75
N PRO A 193 0.86 -23.06 1.38
CA PRO A 193 0.92 -24.47 1.73
C PRO A 193 -0.29 -24.91 2.55
N PRO A 194 -0.88 -26.10 2.29
CA PRO A 194 -2.11 -26.57 2.96
C PRO A 194 -2.05 -26.53 4.48
N ALA A 195 -0.91 -26.90 5.09
CA ALA A 195 -0.74 -26.86 6.54
C ALA A 195 -0.76 -25.43 7.11
N VAL A 196 -0.27 -24.45 6.35
CA VAL A 196 -0.31 -23.02 6.71
C VAL A 196 -1.74 -22.49 6.57
N LEU A 197 -2.43 -22.88 5.51
CA LEU A 197 -3.83 -22.52 5.28
C LEU A 197 -4.73 -23.04 6.42
N GLU A 198 -4.58 -24.31 6.79
CA GLU A 198 -5.36 -24.94 7.88
C GLU A 198 -5.06 -24.27 9.22
N ARG A 199 -3.79 -23.94 9.50
CA ARG A 199 -3.43 -23.19 10.70
C ARG A 199 -4.13 -21.84 10.75
N TYR A 200 -4.17 -21.09 9.65
CA TYR A 200 -4.83 -19.78 9.64
C TYR A 200 -6.34 -19.88 9.73
N LYS A 201 -6.97 -20.89 9.12
CA LYS A 201 -8.42 -21.13 9.28
C LYS A 201 -8.83 -21.29 10.74
N ASN A 202 -7.97 -21.94 11.55
CA ASN A 202 -8.23 -22.13 12.99
C ASN A 202 -7.90 -20.90 13.84
N LEU A 203 -7.03 -19.99 13.36
CA LEU A 203 -6.63 -18.79 14.10
C LEU A 203 -7.50 -17.57 13.77
N ILE A 204 -8.04 -17.50 12.57
CA ILE A 204 -8.85 -16.37 12.11
C ILE A 204 -10.32 -16.64 12.48
N PRO A 205 -10.97 -15.80 13.29
CA PRO A 205 -12.37 -16.00 13.68
C PRO A 205 -13.34 -16.17 12.51
N LEU A 206 -13.10 -15.48 11.37
CA LEU A 206 -13.90 -15.67 10.17
C LEU A 206 -13.60 -16.99 9.41
N GLY A 207 -12.69 -17.84 9.90
CA GLY A 207 -12.42 -19.19 9.39
C GLY A 207 -11.76 -19.26 8.00
N ARG A 208 -11.22 -18.17 7.48
CA ARG A 208 -10.57 -18.11 6.16
C ARG A 208 -9.50 -17.03 6.10
N LEU A 209 -8.63 -17.11 5.11
CA LEU A 209 -7.79 -15.98 4.72
C LEU A 209 -8.67 -14.85 4.14
N GLY A 210 -8.21 -13.62 4.29
CA GLY A 210 -8.76 -12.50 3.55
C GLY A 210 -8.38 -12.58 2.08
N GLU A 211 -9.14 -11.90 1.23
CA GLU A 211 -8.82 -11.72 -0.18
C GLU A 211 -8.22 -10.34 -0.44
N ALA A 212 -7.39 -10.21 -1.49
CA ALA A 212 -6.75 -8.95 -1.81
C ALA A 212 -7.78 -7.83 -2.11
N ASP A 213 -8.93 -8.18 -2.68
CA ASP A 213 -10.02 -7.24 -2.97
C ASP A 213 -10.71 -6.72 -1.70
N GLU A 214 -10.70 -7.47 -0.59
CA GLU A 214 -11.22 -7.00 0.70
C GLU A 214 -10.32 -5.89 1.26
N ILE A 215 -9.01 -6.02 1.10
CA ILE A 215 -8.06 -4.96 1.46
C ILE A 215 -8.23 -3.75 0.55
N ALA A 216 -8.32 -3.97 -0.77
CA ALA A 216 -8.50 -2.91 -1.76
C ALA A 216 -9.78 -2.10 -1.53
N SER A 217 -10.86 -2.73 -1.07
CA SER A 217 -12.12 -2.04 -0.77
C SER A 217 -11.98 -1.06 0.39
N VAL A 218 -11.23 -1.42 1.44
CA VAL A 218 -10.96 -0.53 2.59
C VAL A 218 -10.00 0.60 2.20
N VAL A 219 -8.98 0.31 1.38
CA VAL A 219 -8.08 1.35 0.83
C VAL A 219 -8.89 2.37 0.02
N ARG A 220 -9.79 1.92 -0.85
CA ARG A 220 -10.67 2.78 -1.64
C ARG A 220 -11.63 3.59 -0.77
N PHE A 221 -12.19 3.00 0.28
CA PHE A 221 -12.98 3.73 1.28
C PHE A 221 -12.18 4.88 1.89
N LEU A 222 -10.97 4.62 2.38
CA LEU A 222 -10.12 5.66 2.98
C LEU A 222 -9.69 6.75 1.99
N ALA A 223 -9.60 6.43 0.70
CA ALA A 223 -9.29 7.40 -0.35
C ALA A 223 -10.52 8.20 -0.82
N SER A 224 -11.73 7.78 -0.45
CA SER A 224 -12.99 8.44 -0.83
C SER A 224 -13.42 9.50 0.19
N ASP A 225 -14.39 10.31 -0.21
CA ASP A 225 -15.00 11.34 0.65
C ASP A 225 -15.87 10.72 1.77
N SER A 226 -16.25 9.44 1.64
CA SER A 226 -16.94 8.69 2.71
C SER A 226 -16.08 8.54 3.98
N ALA A 227 -14.76 8.73 3.87
CA ALA A 227 -13.81 8.71 4.98
C ALA A 227 -13.33 10.12 5.39
N SER A 228 -14.09 11.18 5.09
CA SER A 228 -13.69 12.58 5.27
C SER A 228 -13.31 12.93 6.71
N PHE A 229 -13.82 12.22 7.70
CA PHE A 229 -13.48 12.43 9.13
C PHE A 229 -12.60 11.31 9.73
N VAL A 230 -12.05 10.40 8.89
CA VAL A 230 -11.10 9.37 9.32
C VAL A 230 -9.68 9.86 9.04
N ASN A 231 -8.90 10.13 10.09
CA ASN A 231 -7.54 10.65 9.99
C ASN A 231 -6.65 10.17 11.14
N GLY A 232 -5.46 9.68 10.83
CA GLY A 232 -4.49 9.16 11.80
C GLY A 232 -4.78 7.74 12.29
N GLU A 233 -5.75 7.04 11.68
CA GLU A 233 -6.23 5.74 12.11
C GLU A 233 -5.52 4.56 11.46
N THR A 234 -5.55 3.43 12.19
CA THR A 234 -5.12 2.13 11.68
C THR A 234 -6.33 1.20 11.65
N ILE A 235 -6.78 0.86 10.45
CA ILE A 235 -7.90 -0.06 10.24
C ILE A 235 -7.34 -1.45 10.00
N ASN A 236 -7.58 -2.36 10.94
CA ASN A 236 -7.27 -3.78 10.78
C ASN A 236 -8.28 -4.42 9.83
N VAL A 237 -7.77 -5.17 8.85
CA VAL A 237 -8.57 -5.97 7.90
C VAL A 237 -8.00 -7.38 7.95
N ASP A 238 -8.37 -8.12 8.99
CA ASP A 238 -7.65 -9.30 9.43
C ASP A 238 -8.56 -10.49 9.83
N GLY A 239 -9.86 -10.36 9.66
CA GLY A 239 -10.84 -11.39 10.04
C GLY A 239 -10.95 -11.62 11.53
N GLY A 240 -10.40 -10.72 12.36
CA GLY A 240 -10.43 -10.77 13.84
C GLY A 240 -9.24 -11.47 14.51
N ILE A 241 -8.14 -11.80 13.77
CA ILE A 241 -6.94 -12.46 14.30
C ILE A 241 -6.13 -11.56 15.22
#